data_d5112695cbf40e35d7644e1c41da8d27
#
_entry.id   d5112695cbf40e35d7644e1c41da8d27
#
_cell.length_a   1.000
_cell.length_b   1.000
_cell.length_c   1.000
_cell.angle_alpha   90.00
_cell.angle_beta   90.00
_cell.angle_gamma   90.00
#
_symmetry.space_group_name_H-M   'P 1'
#
loop_
_entity.id
_entity.type
_entity.pdbx_description
1 polymer ?
#
loop_
_entity_poly.entity_id
_entity_poly.type
_entity_poly.pdbx_seq_one_letter_code
_entity_poly.pdbx_strand_id
1 'polypeptide(L)'
;RDDGAPNVIYLQDVLEQEFGTGESDVILPITDPYVVHHGALGSFASVFIRNGAVMDSAVNSLRKLPGVEEVMKRETAAQKLELPADRIGDIVVIADKETVLGKRAADHDLSLLGGMRLRSHGGLADRQVFFILSRPLNNFYQNIAQTRQLLNYEIFDFALNGLL
;
A
#
# COMPACT_ATOMS: atom_id res chain seq x y z
N ARG A 1 18.80 -0.39 -2.02
CA ARG A 1 19.91 -0.02 -2.95
C ARG A 1 21.19 -0.67 -2.45
N ASP A 2 22.11 -0.95 -3.35
CA ASP A 2 23.39 -1.59 -3.04
C ASP A 2 24.31 -0.72 -2.18
N ASP A 3 24.04 0.60 -2.13
CA ASP A 3 24.75 1.58 -1.31
C ASP A 3 24.24 1.68 0.13
N GLY A 4 23.26 0.84 0.52
CA GLY A 4 22.63 0.86 1.84
C GLY A 4 21.63 2.00 2.06
N ALA A 5 21.41 2.87 1.07
CA ALA A 5 20.42 3.93 1.15
C ALA A 5 18.99 3.37 1.06
N PRO A 6 18.02 3.95 1.79
CA PRO A 6 16.62 3.56 1.68
C PRO A 6 16.11 3.71 0.25
N ASN A 7 15.37 2.71 -0.24
CA ASN A 7 14.74 2.77 -1.55
C ASN A 7 13.36 3.42 -1.44
N VAL A 8 13.31 4.73 -1.60
CA VAL A 8 12.07 5.52 -1.51
C VAL A 8 11.76 6.16 -2.85
N ILE A 9 10.50 6.06 -3.29
CA ILE A 9 9.95 6.78 -4.45
C ILE A 9 9.04 7.89 -3.92
N TYR A 10 9.38 9.14 -4.18
CA TYR A 10 8.58 10.29 -3.80
C TYR A 10 7.60 10.65 -4.92
N LEU A 11 6.39 10.09 -4.83
CA LEU A 11 5.41 10.11 -5.92
C LEU A 11 4.94 11.50 -6.29
N GLN A 12 4.78 12.41 -5.32
CA GLN A 12 4.36 13.78 -5.60
C GLN A 12 5.43 14.53 -6.39
N ASP A 13 6.71 14.34 -6.03
CA ASP A 13 7.83 14.98 -6.75
C ASP A 13 7.91 14.48 -8.19
N VAL A 14 7.72 13.16 -8.42
CA VAL A 14 7.72 12.57 -9.76
C VAL A 14 6.57 13.14 -10.60
N LEU A 15 5.36 13.17 -10.06
CA LEU A 15 4.18 13.64 -10.80
C LEU A 15 4.23 15.14 -11.07
N GLU A 16 4.71 15.95 -10.14
CA GLU A 16 4.85 17.39 -10.35
C GLU A 16 5.97 17.76 -11.34
N GLN A 17 7.03 16.99 -11.37
CA GLN A 17 8.07 17.17 -12.36
C GLN A 17 7.57 16.91 -13.79
N GLU A 18 6.68 15.95 -13.96
CA GLU A 18 6.19 15.54 -15.29
C GLU A 18 4.95 16.33 -15.74
N PHE A 19 4.02 16.61 -14.82
CA PHE A 19 2.70 17.18 -15.16
C PHE A 19 2.48 18.59 -14.61
N GLY A 20 3.37 19.09 -13.76
CA GLY A 20 3.25 20.40 -13.15
C GLY A 20 2.66 20.37 -11.72
N THR A 21 3.00 21.41 -10.97
CA THR A 21 2.56 21.58 -9.59
C THR A 21 1.05 21.76 -9.50
N GLY A 22 0.41 21.00 -8.59
CA GLY A 22 -1.02 21.11 -8.32
C GLY A 22 -1.92 20.27 -9.23
N GLU A 23 -1.37 19.56 -10.24
CA GLU A 23 -2.15 18.68 -11.12
C GLU A 23 -2.51 17.34 -10.46
N SER A 24 -1.80 16.99 -9.40
CA SER A 24 -2.06 15.78 -8.62
C SER A 24 -1.91 16.02 -7.12
N ASP A 25 -2.51 15.15 -6.31
CA ASP A 25 -2.28 15.07 -4.87
C ASP A 25 -2.10 13.62 -4.45
N VAL A 26 -0.99 13.34 -3.76
CA VAL A 26 -0.62 12.00 -3.29
C VAL A 26 -0.95 11.87 -1.81
N ILE A 27 -1.71 10.85 -1.46
CA ILE A 27 -2.05 10.50 -0.10
C ILE A 27 -1.47 9.12 0.23
N LEU A 28 -0.67 9.07 1.28
CA LEU A 28 -0.11 7.87 1.85
C LEU A 28 -0.87 7.57 3.14
N PRO A 29 -1.77 6.58 3.15
CA PRO A 29 -2.62 6.31 4.31
C PRO A 29 -1.89 5.58 5.44
N ILE A 30 -0.72 5.03 5.15
CA ILE A 30 0.06 4.26 6.12
C ILE A 30 0.95 5.20 6.89
N THR A 31 0.63 5.40 8.17
CA THR A 31 1.40 6.20 9.12
C THR A 31 1.75 5.34 10.32
N ASP A 32 3.02 5.35 10.69
CA ASP A 32 3.48 4.69 11.93
C ASP A 32 4.03 5.75 12.89
N PRO A 33 3.37 5.98 14.04
CA PRO A 33 3.79 6.98 15.01
C PRO A 33 5.09 6.61 15.76
N TYR A 34 5.52 5.36 15.65
CA TYR A 34 6.71 4.85 16.35
C TYR A 34 7.98 4.84 15.51
N VAL A 35 7.91 5.27 14.25
CA VAL A 35 9.11 5.38 13.41
C VAL A 35 9.89 6.65 13.69
N VAL A 36 11.20 6.58 13.50
CA VAL A 36 12.12 7.67 13.79
C VAL A 36 11.99 8.84 12.81
N HIS A 37 11.62 8.54 11.56
CA HIS A 37 11.34 9.56 10.54
C HIS A 37 9.92 10.12 10.68
N HIS A 38 9.74 11.39 10.37
CA HIS A 38 8.42 12.02 10.32
C HIS A 38 7.79 11.84 8.93
N GLY A 39 6.48 11.59 8.91
CA GLY A 39 5.70 11.47 7.68
C GLY A 39 5.28 10.04 7.34
N ALA A 40 4.36 9.92 6.39
CA ALA A 40 3.84 8.65 5.94
C ALA A 40 4.78 8.04 4.88
N LEU A 41 5.35 6.89 5.18
CA LEU A 41 6.13 6.06 4.27
C LEU A 41 5.55 4.65 4.28
N GLY A 42 5.02 4.20 3.15
CA GLY A 42 4.33 2.92 3.05
C GLY A 42 4.51 2.28 1.67
N SER A 43 3.97 1.09 1.49
CA SER A 43 3.98 0.44 0.17
C SER A 43 2.69 0.64 -0.62
N PHE A 44 1.78 1.51 -0.13
CA PHE A 44 0.51 1.85 -0.77
C PHE A 44 0.32 3.37 -0.83
N ALA A 45 -0.11 3.88 -1.97
CA ALA A 45 -0.46 5.28 -2.15
C ALA A 45 -1.74 5.44 -2.97
N SER A 46 -2.54 6.45 -2.64
CA SER A 46 -3.65 6.97 -3.44
C SER A 46 -3.23 8.27 -4.13
N VAL A 47 -3.45 8.36 -5.42
CA VAL A 47 -3.18 9.56 -6.22
C VAL A 47 -4.51 10.12 -6.73
N PHE A 48 -4.75 11.39 -6.46
CA PHE A 48 -5.88 12.14 -6.98
C PHE A 48 -5.40 13.03 -8.13
N ILE A 49 -6.06 12.97 -9.27
CA ILE A 49 -5.71 13.72 -10.49
C ILE A 49 -6.73 14.84 -10.68
N ARG A 50 -6.26 16.09 -10.72
CA ARG A 50 -7.14 17.25 -10.91
C ARG A 50 -7.51 17.46 -12.37
N ASN A 51 -6.58 17.23 -13.28
CA ASN A 51 -6.79 17.32 -14.71
C ASN A 51 -6.92 15.93 -15.33
N GLY A 52 -8.14 15.49 -15.61
CA GLY A 52 -8.40 14.16 -16.16
C GLY A 52 -7.69 13.87 -17.49
N ALA A 53 -7.26 14.89 -18.22
CA ALA A 53 -6.54 14.71 -19.48
C ALA A 53 -5.15 14.04 -19.30
N VAL A 54 -4.55 14.15 -18.11
CA VAL A 54 -3.23 13.53 -17.81
C VAL A 54 -3.34 12.13 -17.19
N MET A 55 -4.55 11.63 -16.95
CA MET A 55 -4.79 10.37 -16.25
C MET A 55 -4.01 9.19 -16.82
N ASP A 56 -4.13 8.92 -18.10
CA ASP A 56 -3.49 7.78 -18.74
C ASP A 56 -1.97 7.95 -18.81
N SER A 57 -1.50 9.17 -19.00
CA SER A 57 -0.07 9.49 -18.96
C SER A 57 0.50 9.26 -17.57
N ALA A 58 -0.20 9.70 -16.51
CA ALA A 58 0.21 9.48 -15.12
C ALA A 58 0.27 7.98 -14.78
N VAL A 59 -0.74 7.19 -15.16
CA VAL A 59 -0.72 5.72 -14.98
C VAL A 59 0.50 5.10 -15.67
N ASN A 60 0.77 5.51 -16.92
CA ASN A 60 1.89 4.96 -17.70
C ASN A 60 3.25 5.37 -17.13
N SER A 61 3.37 6.59 -16.63
CA SER A 61 4.59 7.09 -16.00
C SER A 61 4.88 6.33 -14.70
N LEU A 62 3.89 6.22 -13.82
CA LEU A 62 4.01 5.50 -12.55
C LEU A 62 4.37 4.02 -12.73
N ARG A 63 3.84 3.35 -13.76
CA ARG A 63 4.15 1.95 -14.08
C ARG A 63 5.60 1.71 -14.49
N LYS A 64 6.29 2.74 -14.98
CA LYS A 64 7.68 2.63 -15.41
C LYS A 64 8.69 2.83 -14.27
N LEU A 65 8.24 3.26 -13.10
CA LEU A 65 9.13 3.52 -11.98
C LEU A 65 9.66 2.18 -11.43
N PRO A 66 10.98 2.01 -11.35
CA PRO A 66 11.56 0.83 -10.70
C PRO A 66 11.12 0.76 -9.23
N GLY A 67 10.62 -0.40 -8.80
CA GLY A 67 10.11 -0.57 -7.44
C GLY A 67 8.60 -0.38 -7.32
N VAL A 68 7.90 0.05 -8.38
CA VAL A 68 6.45 0.00 -8.45
C VAL A 68 6.02 -1.39 -8.93
N GLU A 69 5.26 -2.11 -8.11
CA GLU A 69 4.75 -3.45 -8.42
C GLU A 69 3.44 -3.36 -9.19
N GLU A 70 2.55 -2.45 -8.79
CA GLU A 70 1.24 -2.33 -9.42
C GLU A 70 0.72 -0.88 -9.44
N VAL A 71 0.08 -0.52 -10.57
CA VAL A 71 -0.64 0.75 -10.74
C VAL A 71 -2.01 0.44 -11.31
N MET A 72 -3.05 0.81 -10.58
CA MET A 72 -4.45 0.56 -10.92
C MET A 72 -5.25 1.85 -10.94
N LYS A 73 -6.19 1.98 -11.89
CA LYS A 73 -7.24 2.99 -11.79
C LYS A 73 -8.23 2.63 -10.69
N ARG A 74 -8.95 3.61 -10.18
CA ARG A 74 -9.89 3.53 -9.05
C ARG A 74 -10.79 2.28 -9.09
N GLU A 75 -11.48 2.07 -10.20
CA GLU A 75 -12.47 0.98 -10.31
C GLU A 75 -11.80 -0.39 -10.20
N THR A 76 -10.67 -0.55 -10.86
CA THR A 76 -9.87 -1.78 -10.80
C THR A 76 -9.33 -2.02 -9.40
N ALA A 77 -8.82 -0.96 -8.77
CA ALA A 77 -8.29 -1.04 -7.40
C ALA A 77 -9.39 -1.37 -6.38
N ALA A 78 -10.56 -0.72 -6.51
CA ALA A 78 -11.71 -0.98 -5.65
C ALA A 78 -12.15 -2.44 -5.71
N GLN A 79 -12.25 -3.00 -6.92
CA GLN A 79 -12.63 -4.38 -7.13
C GLN A 79 -11.56 -5.37 -6.64
N LYS A 80 -10.28 -5.13 -6.99
CA LYS A 80 -9.19 -6.07 -6.71
C LYS A 80 -8.78 -6.09 -5.24
N LEU A 81 -8.87 -4.95 -4.57
CA LEU A 81 -8.45 -4.77 -3.18
C LEU A 81 -9.64 -4.73 -2.21
N GLU A 82 -10.87 -4.85 -2.71
CA GLU A 82 -12.11 -4.78 -1.93
C GLU A 82 -12.22 -3.48 -1.12
N LEU A 83 -11.82 -2.36 -1.72
CA LEU A 83 -11.87 -1.05 -1.12
C LEU A 83 -13.05 -0.23 -1.63
N PRO A 84 -13.66 0.64 -0.81
CA PRO A 84 -14.71 1.55 -1.26
C PRO A 84 -14.17 2.53 -2.31
N ALA A 85 -14.75 2.52 -3.51
CA ALA A 85 -14.28 3.34 -4.62
C ALA A 85 -14.35 4.85 -4.34
N ASP A 86 -15.29 5.30 -3.51
CA ASP A 86 -15.47 6.69 -3.11
C ASP A 86 -14.43 7.16 -2.07
N ARG A 87 -13.59 6.24 -1.55
CA ARG A 87 -12.60 6.52 -0.51
C ARG A 87 -11.15 6.33 -0.94
N ILE A 88 -10.93 5.96 -2.17
CA ILE A 88 -9.57 5.81 -2.75
C ILE A 88 -9.35 6.84 -3.86
N GLY A 89 -8.08 7.09 -4.19
CA GLY A 89 -7.71 8.01 -5.26
C GLY A 89 -8.12 7.53 -6.65
N ASP A 90 -7.92 8.38 -7.65
CA ASP A 90 -8.15 8.05 -9.05
C ASP A 90 -7.18 6.96 -9.55
N ILE A 91 -5.99 6.92 -8.94
CA ILE A 91 -4.96 5.92 -9.17
C ILE A 91 -4.51 5.38 -7.82
N VAL A 92 -4.33 4.06 -7.74
CA VAL A 92 -3.67 3.37 -6.62
C VAL A 92 -2.31 2.86 -7.10
N VAL A 93 -1.28 3.14 -6.31
CA VAL A 93 0.10 2.70 -6.55
C VAL A 93 0.52 1.78 -5.41
N ILE A 94 1.08 0.62 -5.75
CA ILE A 94 1.62 -0.33 -4.80
C ILE A 94 3.08 -0.57 -5.14
N ALA A 95 3.96 -0.42 -4.14
CA ALA A 95 5.38 -0.72 -4.26
C ALA A 95 5.67 -2.20 -4.03
N ASP A 96 6.79 -2.66 -4.57
CA ASP A 96 7.32 -3.97 -4.28
C ASP A 96 7.85 -4.06 -2.82
N LYS A 97 8.23 -5.27 -2.42
CA LYS A 97 8.70 -5.56 -1.03
C LYS A 97 10.00 -4.84 -0.65
N GLU A 98 10.72 -4.25 -1.59
CA GLU A 98 12.02 -3.62 -1.35
C GLU A 98 11.97 -2.10 -1.51
N THR A 99 10.79 -1.57 -1.84
CA THR A 99 10.56 -0.16 -2.13
C THR A 99 9.50 0.43 -1.22
N VAL A 100 9.70 1.67 -0.82
CA VAL A 100 8.77 2.45 -0.02
C VAL A 100 8.33 3.67 -0.83
N LEU A 101 7.05 4.02 -0.72
CA LEU A 101 6.48 5.23 -1.32
C LEU A 101 6.47 6.35 -0.29
N GLY A 102 6.87 7.54 -0.71
CA GLY A 102 6.77 8.78 0.04
C GLY A 102 6.02 9.85 -0.75
N LYS A 103 5.58 10.92 -0.09
CA LYS A 103 4.94 12.04 -0.78
C LYS A 103 5.99 12.90 -1.47
N ARG A 104 6.81 13.62 -0.71
CA ARG A 104 7.89 14.49 -1.17
C ARG A 104 9.18 14.18 -0.42
N ALA A 105 10.31 14.31 -1.09
CA ALA A 105 11.61 14.14 -0.43
C ALA A 105 11.79 15.15 0.73
N ALA A 106 11.29 16.35 0.56
CA ALA A 106 11.39 17.41 1.56
C ALA A 106 10.57 17.14 2.86
N ASP A 107 9.59 16.22 2.81
CA ASP A 107 8.74 15.88 3.95
C ASP A 107 9.37 14.83 4.87
N HIS A 108 10.52 14.25 4.50
CA HIS A 108 11.10 13.10 5.20
C HIS A 108 12.57 13.32 5.53
N ASP A 109 12.91 13.30 6.81
CA ASP A 109 14.29 13.26 7.28
C ASP A 109 14.72 11.81 7.55
N LEU A 110 15.36 11.18 6.57
CA LEU A 110 15.85 9.82 6.69
C LEU A 110 17.24 9.73 7.34
N SER A 111 17.88 10.84 7.68
CA SER A 111 19.19 10.85 8.34
C SER A 111 19.14 10.18 9.71
N LEU A 112 17.97 10.26 10.38
CA LEU A 112 17.72 9.66 11.68
C LEU A 112 17.73 8.11 11.66
N LEU A 113 17.65 7.48 10.49
CA LEU A 113 17.77 6.03 10.38
C LEU A 113 19.17 5.52 10.76
N GLY A 114 20.20 6.37 10.68
CA GLY A 114 21.55 6.04 11.17
C GLY A 114 22.13 4.74 10.55
N GLY A 115 21.78 4.42 9.32
CA GLY A 115 22.16 3.18 8.65
C GLY A 115 21.23 1.98 8.95
N MET A 116 20.19 2.15 9.75
CA MET A 116 19.16 1.11 9.95
C MET A 116 18.33 0.94 8.68
N ARG A 117 17.93 -0.31 8.41
CA ARG A 117 17.07 -0.62 7.28
C ARG A 117 15.69 -0.01 7.47
N LEU A 118 15.26 0.81 6.50
CA LEU A 118 13.87 1.27 6.45
C LEU A 118 12.94 0.07 6.20
N ARG A 119 11.94 -0.09 7.05
CA ARG A 119 10.88 -1.10 6.91
C ARG A 119 9.54 -0.40 6.82
N SER A 120 8.68 -0.93 5.99
CA SER A 120 7.32 -0.45 5.83
C SER A 120 6.39 -1.63 5.56
N HIS A 121 5.11 -1.34 5.36
CA HIS A 121 4.06 -2.34 5.12
C HIS A 121 2.99 -1.78 4.18
N GLY A 122 1.96 -2.60 3.89
CA GLY A 122 0.84 -2.24 3.04
C GLY A 122 1.01 -2.63 1.58
N GLY A 123 2.07 -3.37 1.24
CA GLY A 123 2.29 -3.94 -0.09
C GLY A 123 1.61 -5.29 -0.28
N LEU A 124 1.65 -5.81 -1.52
CA LEU A 124 1.10 -7.13 -1.83
C LEU A 124 1.89 -8.26 -1.17
N ALA A 125 3.16 -8.04 -0.84
CA ALA A 125 3.99 -8.99 -0.12
C ALA A 125 3.51 -9.27 1.32
N ASP A 126 2.75 -8.34 1.92
CA ASP A 126 2.25 -8.44 3.29
C ASP A 126 0.86 -9.09 3.38
N ARG A 127 0.35 -9.65 2.28
CA ARG A 127 -1.02 -10.19 2.21
C ARG A 127 -1.24 -11.46 3.03
N GLN A 128 -0.19 -12.25 3.28
CA GLN A 128 -0.30 -13.47 4.06
C GLN A 128 -0.05 -13.19 5.53
N VAL A 129 -1.09 -13.30 6.33
CA VAL A 129 -1.06 -13.09 7.78
C VAL A 129 -1.56 -14.31 8.53
N PHE A 130 -1.26 -14.38 9.80
CA PHE A 130 -1.73 -15.46 10.67
C PHE A 130 -3.22 -15.36 10.93
N PHE A 131 -3.87 -16.53 11.01
CA PHE A 131 -5.25 -16.70 11.44
C PHE A 131 -5.26 -17.59 12.68
N ILE A 132 -5.18 -16.98 13.87
CA ILE A 132 -5.00 -17.67 15.14
C ILE A 132 -6.28 -17.59 15.96
N LEU A 133 -6.79 -18.74 16.39
CA LEU A 133 -7.97 -18.88 17.25
C LEU A 133 -7.59 -19.57 18.56
N SER A 134 -8.24 -19.20 19.65
CA SER A 134 -7.95 -19.72 20.98
C SER A 134 -8.50 -21.13 21.25
N ARG A 135 -9.40 -21.62 20.39
CA ARG A 135 -10.04 -22.93 20.48
C ARG A 135 -10.08 -23.61 19.13
N PRO A 136 -10.22 -24.94 19.07
CA PRO A 136 -10.43 -25.67 17.83
C PRO A 136 -11.70 -25.22 17.12
N LEU A 137 -11.65 -25.32 15.79
CA LEU A 137 -12.83 -25.09 14.95
C LEU A 137 -13.74 -26.31 14.95
N ASN A 138 -15.06 -26.09 14.82
CA ASN A 138 -16.00 -27.14 14.49
C ASN A 138 -15.79 -27.65 13.06
N ASN A 139 -16.35 -28.81 12.73
CA ASN A 139 -16.11 -29.49 11.45
C ASN A 139 -16.48 -28.64 10.23
N PHE A 140 -17.51 -27.81 10.30
CA PHE A 140 -17.92 -26.95 9.20
C PHE A 140 -16.88 -25.90 8.89
N TYR A 141 -16.40 -25.17 9.90
CA TYR A 141 -15.37 -24.12 9.72
C TYR A 141 -13.98 -24.70 9.44
N GLN A 142 -13.68 -25.90 9.96
CA GLN A 142 -12.47 -26.63 9.56
C GLN A 142 -12.47 -26.90 8.06
N ASN A 143 -13.57 -27.39 7.51
CA ASN A 143 -13.69 -27.68 6.10
C ASN A 143 -13.52 -26.41 5.25
N ILE A 144 -14.12 -25.28 5.65
CA ILE A 144 -13.91 -23.99 4.97
C ILE A 144 -12.42 -23.61 4.95
N ALA A 145 -11.76 -23.67 6.12
CA ALA A 145 -10.34 -23.28 6.23
C ALA A 145 -9.39 -24.18 5.42
N GLN A 146 -9.75 -25.45 5.17
CA GLN A 146 -8.96 -26.39 4.38
C GLN A 146 -9.21 -26.28 2.87
N THR A 147 -10.37 -25.77 2.46
CA THR A 147 -10.79 -25.79 1.05
C THR A 147 -10.52 -24.50 0.30
N ARG A 148 -10.29 -23.38 1.01
CA ARG A 148 -9.99 -22.09 0.39
C ARG A 148 -9.13 -21.20 1.29
N GLN A 149 -8.49 -20.20 0.69
CA GLN A 149 -7.82 -19.14 1.42
C GLN A 149 -8.86 -18.26 2.12
N LEU A 150 -8.59 -17.95 3.41
CA LEU A 150 -9.42 -17.06 4.21
C LEU A 150 -8.99 -15.60 4.01
N LEU A 151 -9.94 -14.69 4.17
CA LEU A 151 -9.71 -13.25 4.20
C LEU A 151 -9.64 -12.76 5.65
N ASN A 152 -8.85 -11.74 5.91
CA ASN A 152 -8.59 -11.25 7.28
C ASN A 152 -9.87 -10.88 8.05
N TYR A 153 -10.86 -10.31 7.40
CA TYR A 153 -12.12 -9.92 8.04
C TYR A 153 -13.01 -11.12 8.42
N GLU A 154 -12.78 -12.30 7.84
CA GLU A 154 -13.54 -13.51 8.19
C GLU A 154 -13.20 -14.02 9.60
N ILE A 155 -12.13 -13.49 10.24
CA ILE A 155 -11.76 -13.87 11.60
C ILE A 155 -12.91 -13.68 12.58
N PHE A 156 -13.76 -12.66 12.38
CA PHE A 156 -14.89 -12.39 13.25
C PHE A 156 -15.95 -13.50 13.19
N ASP A 157 -16.28 -13.97 11.99
CA ASP A 157 -17.22 -15.08 11.83
C ASP A 157 -16.66 -16.39 12.38
N PHE A 158 -15.39 -16.68 12.08
CA PHE A 158 -14.72 -17.86 12.62
C PHE A 158 -14.64 -17.85 14.15
N ALA A 159 -14.37 -16.69 14.77
CA ALA A 159 -14.26 -16.56 16.21
C ALA A 159 -15.62 -16.66 16.92
N LEU A 160 -16.70 -16.16 16.30
CA LEU A 160 -18.03 -16.11 16.92
C LEU A 160 -18.83 -17.40 16.68
N ASN A 161 -18.71 -18.00 15.52
CA ASN A 161 -19.55 -19.11 15.08
C ASN A 161 -18.78 -20.42 14.82
N GLY A 162 -17.46 -20.33 14.66
CA GLY A 162 -16.61 -21.44 14.24
C GLY A 162 -16.01 -22.27 15.38
N LEU A 163 -15.97 -21.75 16.59
CA LEU A 163 -15.32 -22.42 17.73
C LEU A 163 -16.17 -23.53 18.33
N LEU A 164 -15.46 -24.56 18.88
CA LEU A 164 -16.06 -25.61 19.74
C LEU A 164 -16.22 -25.14 21.17
#